data_91085bdf94be08445c27e0166bc40f73
#
_entry.id   91085bdf94be08445c27e0166bc40f73
#
_cell.length_a   1.000
_cell.length_b   1.000
_cell.length_c   1.000
_cell.angle_alpha   90.00
_cell.angle_beta   90.00
_cell.angle_gamma   90.00
#
_symmetry.space_group_name_H-M   'P 1'
#
loop_
_entity.id
_entity.type
_entity.pdbx_description
1 polymer ?
#
loop_
_entity_poly.entity_id
_entity_poly.type
_entity_poly.pdbx_seq_one_letter_code
_entity_poly.pdbx_strand_id
1 'polypeptide(L)'
;MKAIDNLSEEIKKSAKKKGEEISDSEAQKGARDLVSFFELLFDISKKEAKLKHKLKDSPGGFPVDGSYSCSLCRNPIDETNGWYDWFGQTCLICRKAVKDGIIPTFVFNHDNSYFRMWELKSTFGIHYQTAKKYIREKKLFPRVVLNEQGKPYEYIFLRKENPGLIDRNSPSKKSYDRNRAKVSKGLIKEEKVKFKKMHEDHLKEMKKIRDKYRKK
;
A
#
# COMPACT_ATOMS: atom_id res chain seq x y z
N MET A 1 1.29 -33.74 -2.91
CA MET A 1 1.30 -33.84 -4.38
C MET A 1 -0.11 -33.86 -4.96
N LYS A 2 -0.97 -34.83 -4.69
CA LYS A 2 -2.35 -34.91 -5.28
C LYS A 2 -3.20 -33.62 -5.23
N ALA A 3 -3.07 -32.79 -4.18
CA ALA A 3 -3.86 -31.54 -4.06
C ALA A 3 -3.40 -30.48 -5.07
N ILE A 4 -2.09 -30.35 -5.30
CA ILE A 4 -1.53 -29.40 -6.27
C ILE A 4 -1.88 -29.84 -7.69
N ASP A 5 -1.84 -31.15 -7.97
CA ASP A 5 -2.18 -31.69 -9.28
C ASP A 5 -3.65 -31.44 -9.61
N ASN A 6 -4.57 -31.69 -8.66
CA ASN A 6 -5.99 -31.39 -8.82
C ASN A 6 -6.24 -29.89 -9.04
N LEU A 7 -5.54 -29.02 -8.29
CA LEU A 7 -5.67 -27.58 -8.43
C LEU A 7 -5.14 -27.08 -9.78
N SER A 8 -4.03 -27.66 -10.26
CA SER A 8 -3.48 -27.30 -11.59
C SER A 8 -4.44 -27.66 -12.72
N GLU A 9 -5.14 -28.80 -12.63
CA GLU A 9 -6.19 -29.18 -13.58
C GLU A 9 -7.38 -28.21 -13.58
N GLU A 10 -7.83 -27.76 -12.38
CA GLU A 10 -8.90 -26.78 -12.30
C GLU A 10 -8.49 -25.40 -12.86
N ILE A 11 -7.23 -25.00 -12.67
CA ILE A 11 -6.67 -23.79 -13.27
C ILE A 11 -6.70 -23.88 -14.79
N LYS A 12 -6.27 -25.01 -15.39
CA LYS A 12 -6.34 -25.24 -16.83
C LYS A 12 -7.77 -25.18 -17.36
N LYS A 13 -8.72 -25.85 -16.67
CA LYS A 13 -10.14 -25.80 -17.04
C LYS A 13 -10.69 -24.37 -17.01
N SER A 14 -10.30 -23.59 -16.00
CA SER A 14 -10.72 -22.19 -15.86
C SER A 14 -10.15 -21.31 -16.97
N ALA A 15 -8.86 -21.47 -17.32
CA ALA A 15 -8.22 -20.75 -18.41
C ALA A 15 -8.89 -21.09 -19.77
N LYS A 16 -9.12 -22.38 -20.04
CA LYS A 16 -9.79 -22.83 -21.25
C LYS A 16 -11.21 -22.23 -21.41
N LYS A 17 -11.96 -22.10 -20.31
CA LYS A 17 -13.29 -21.42 -20.33
C LYS A 17 -13.20 -19.94 -20.71
N LYS A 18 -12.06 -19.30 -20.48
CA LYS A 18 -11.79 -17.90 -20.84
C LYS A 18 -11.16 -17.75 -22.23
N GLY A 19 -10.91 -18.85 -22.93
CA GLY A 19 -10.23 -18.86 -24.23
C GLY A 19 -8.71 -18.70 -24.15
N GLU A 20 -8.12 -18.96 -22.98
CA GLU A 20 -6.68 -18.91 -22.74
C GLU A 20 -6.12 -20.33 -22.69
N GLU A 21 -5.00 -20.58 -23.39
CA GLU A 21 -4.24 -21.82 -23.28
C GLU A 21 -3.02 -21.59 -22.38
N ILE A 22 -2.91 -22.36 -21.35
CA ILE A 22 -1.77 -22.34 -20.41
C ILE A 22 -1.07 -23.70 -20.41
N SER A 23 0.24 -23.70 -20.30
CA SER A 23 1.05 -24.91 -20.23
C SER A 23 0.89 -25.60 -18.88
N ASP A 24 1.25 -26.89 -18.82
CA ASP A 24 1.25 -27.68 -17.60
C ASP A 24 2.13 -27.09 -16.51
N SER A 25 3.30 -26.57 -16.90
CA SER A 25 4.24 -25.93 -15.98
C SER A 25 3.68 -24.63 -15.38
N GLU A 26 2.98 -23.82 -16.17
CA GLU A 26 2.32 -22.58 -15.69
C GLU A 26 1.16 -22.90 -14.76
N ALA A 27 0.35 -23.89 -15.10
CA ALA A 27 -0.75 -24.33 -14.23
C ALA A 27 -0.24 -24.87 -12.89
N GLN A 28 0.83 -25.68 -12.90
CA GLN A 28 1.44 -26.18 -11.67
C GLN A 28 2.10 -25.09 -10.85
N LYS A 29 2.73 -24.09 -11.49
CA LYS A 29 3.27 -22.91 -10.79
C LYS A 29 2.15 -22.12 -10.14
N GLY A 30 1.09 -21.82 -10.88
CA GLY A 30 -0.08 -21.12 -10.35
C GLY A 30 -0.75 -21.86 -9.17
N ALA A 31 -0.82 -23.21 -9.24
CA ALA A 31 -1.33 -24.02 -8.14
C ALA A 31 -0.45 -23.91 -6.88
N ARG A 32 0.89 -23.96 -7.03
CA ARG A 32 1.82 -23.78 -5.90
C ARG A 32 1.73 -22.38 -5.29
N ASP A 33 1.72 -21.35 -6.15
CA ASP A 33 1.60 -19.96 -5.69
C ASP A 33 0.30 -19.73 -4.92
N LEU A 34 -0.79 -20.34 -5.37
CA LEU A 34 -2.09 -20.27 -4.69
C LEU A 34 -2.08 -21.00 -3.34
N VAL A 35 -1.49 -22.19 -3.26
CA VAL A 35 -1.32 -22.91 -2.00
C VAL A 35 -0.50 -22.10 -1.01
N SER A 36 0.67 -21.58 -1.43
CA SER A 36 1.53 -20.74 -0.59
C SER A 36 0.81 -19.47 -0.11
N PHE A 37 -0.03 -18.88 -0.95
CA PHE A 37 -0.87 -17.74 -0.57
C PHE A 37 -1.86 -18.10 0.54
N PHE A 38 -2.56 -19.26 0.43
CA PHE A 38 -3.47 -19.70 1.48
C PHE A 38 -2.76 -20.10 2.77
N GLU A 39 -1.58 -20.70 2.71
CA GLU A 39 -0.74 -20.97 3.87
C GLU A 39 -0.39 -19.68 4.61
N LEU A 40 0.04 -18.64 3.86
CA LEU A 40 0.30 -17.32 4.42
C LEU A 40 -0.94 -16.71 5.10
N LEU A 41 -2.12 -16.77 4.44
CA LEU A 41 -3.37 -16.28 5.02
C LEU A 41 -3.75 -17.03 6.31
N PHE A 42 -3.52 -18.34 6.32
CA PHE A 42 -3.78 -19.17 7.51
C PHE A 42 -2.86 -18.82 8.68
N ASP A 43 -1.58 -18.57 8.40
CA ASP A 43 -0.62 -18.15 9.43
C ASP A 43 -0.94 -16.76 9.98
N ILE A 44 -1.37 -15.83 9.13
CA ILE A 44 -1.87 -14.50 9.56
C ILE A 44 -3.09 -14.67 10.47
N SER A 45 -4.06 -15.48 10.05
CA SER A 45 -5.29 -15.74 10.83
C SER A 45 -4.98 -16.37 12.19
N LYS A 46 -4.03 -17.32 12.24
CA LYS A 46 -3.57 -17.91 13.51
C LYS A 46 -2.94 -16.89 14.45
N LYS A 47 -2.09 -15.99 13.92
CA LYS A 47 -1.47 -14.91 14.70
C LYS A 47 -2.54 -13.98 15.27
N GLU A 48 -3.49 -13.56 14.45
CA GLU A 48 -4.60 -12.73 14.91
C GLU A 48 -5.46 -13.40 15.99
N ALA A 49 -5.76 -14.69 15.82
CA ALA A 49 -6.51 -15.46 16.80
C ALA A 49 -5.78 -15.54 18.16
N LYS A 50 -4.46 -15.75 18.15
CA LYS A 50 -3.62 -15.73 19.36
C LYS A 50 -3.65 -14.35 20.03
N LEU A 51 -3.53 -13.27 19.30
CA LEU A 51 -3.60 -11.90 19.85
C LEU A 51 -4.97 -11.63 20.47
N LYS A 52 -6.06 -12.01 19.79
CA LYS A 52 -7.42 -11.86 20.31
C LYS A 52 -7.65 -12.71 21.59
N HIS A 53 -7.08 -13.92 21.66
CA HIS A 53 -7.15 -14.73 22.85
C HIS A 53 -6.42 -14.09 24.02
N LYS A 54 -5.15 -13.66 23.81
CA LYS A 54 -4.35 -12.97 24.82
C LYS A 54 -5.02 -11.67 25.32
N LEU A 55 -5.79 -11.00 24.46
CA LEU A 55 -6.52 -9.80 24.85
C LEU A 55 -7.65 -10.08 25.86
N LYS A 56 -8.25 -11.28 25.86
CA LYS A 56 -9.24 -11.68 26.87
C LYS A 56 -8.61 -11.75 28.26
N ASP A 57 -7.36 -12.21 28.33
CA ASP A 57 -6.62 -12.34 29.60
C ASP A 57 -6.01 -11.00 30.04
N SER A 58 -5.84 -10.07 29.10
CA SER A 58 -5.26 -8.73 29.30
C SER A 58 -6.15 -7.64 28.69
N PRO A 59 -7.33 -7.30 29.27
CA PRO A 59 -8.30 -6.37 28.66
C PRO A 59 -7.74 -4.95 28.43
N GLY A 60 -6.71 -4.53 29.18
CA GLY A 60 -6.02 -3.25 28.98
C GLY A 60 -5.05 -3.24 27.78
N GLY A 61 -4.90 -4.36 27.13
CA GLY A 61 -3.92 -4.57 26.05
C GLY A 61 -2.53 -4.95 26.57
N PHE A 62 -1.62 -5.16 25.63
CA PHE A 62 -0.24 -5.61 25.90
C PHE A 62 0.70 -5.13 24.78
N PRO A 63 2.03 -5.09 25.02
CA PRO A 63 3.01 -4.85 23.97
C PRO A 63 2.91 -5.92 22.87
N VAL A 64 3.08 -5.54 21.60
CA VAL A 64 3.12 -6.50 20.50
C VAL A 64 4.40 -7.35 20.60
N ASP A 65 4.31 -8.60 20.13
CA ASP A 65 5.44 -9.52 20.04
C ASP A 65 5.79 -9.75 18.56
N GLY A 66 6.71 -8.98 18.03
CA GLY A 66 7.15 -9.05 16.65
C GLY A 66 6.93 -7.77 15.84
N SER A 67 7.16 -7.86 14.55
CA SER A 67 7.07 -6.71 13.64
C SER A 67 5.69 -6.62 13.00
N TYR A 68 5.06 -5.47 13.16
CA TYR A 68 3.72 -5.16 12.63
C TYR A 68 3.70 -3.75 12.03
N SER A 69 2.52 -3.33 11.57
CA SER A 69 2.27 -1.94 11.15
C SER A 69 1.17 -1.32 12.01
N CYS A 70 1.38 -0.10 12.46
CA CYS A 70 0.37 0.66 13.20
C CYS A 70 -0.91 0.82 12.39
N SER A 71 -2.07 0.49 12.97
CA SER A 71 -3.38 0.61 12.31
C SER A 71 -3.71 2.04 11.88
N LEU A 72 -3.21 3.05 12.59
CA LEU A 72 -3.45 4.47 12.27
C LEU A 72 -2.42 5.06 11.31
N CYS A 73 -1.14 5.11 11.69
CA CYS A 73 -0.11 5.79 10.88
C CYS A 73 0.57 4.88 9.86
N ARG A 74 0.38 3.54 9.95
CA ARG A 74 1.03 2.52 9.12
C ARG A 74 2.55 2.44 9.27
N ASN A 75 3.14 3.17 10.22
CA ASN A 75 4.54 3.01 10.53
C ASN A 75 4.81 1.63 11.13
N PRO A 76 5.99 1.05 10.90
CA PRO A 76 6.38 -0.21 11.52
C PRO A 76 6.40 -0.07 13.04
N ILE A 77 5.94 -1.11 13.72
CA ILE A 77 5.92 -1.22 15.17
C ILE A 77 6.47 -2.59 15.58
N ASP A 78 7.07 -2.62 16.75
CA ASP A 78 7.65 -3.79 17.38
C ASP A 78 7.34 -3.81 18.89
N GLU A 79 7.99 -4.70 19.63
CA GLU A 79 7.82 -4.86 21.07
C GLU A 79 8.17 -3.61 21.89
N THR A 80 8.99 -2.69 21.35
CA THR A 80 9.45 -1.49 22.06
C THR A 80 8.49 -0.31 21.92
N ASN A 81 7.76 -0.23 20.77
CA ASN A 81 6.95 0.92 20.43
C ASN A 81 5.51 0.57 20.03
N GLY A 82 5.15 -0.71 20.05
CA GLY A 82 3.86 -1.23 19.62
C GLY A 82 3.00 -1.71 20.78
N TRP A 83 1.69 -1.54 20.65
CA TRP A 83 0.70 -1.96 21.62
C TRP A 83 -0.51 -2.59 20.90
N TYR A 84 -1.03 -3.68 21.45
CA TYR A 84 -2.24 -4.33 20.98
C TYR A 84 -3.35 -4.20 22.03
N ASP A 85 -4.50 -3.70 21.62
CA ASP A 85 -5.73 -3.61 22.44
C ASP A 85 -6.98 -3.79 21.58
N TRP A 86 -8.14 -3.41 22.07
CA TRP A 86 -9.43 -3.50 21.37
C TRP A 86 -9.49 -2.73 20.05
N PHE A 87 -8.62 -1.76 19.85
CA PHE A 87 -8.48 -1.00 18.60
C PHE A 87 -7.46 -1.63 17.64
N GLY A 88 -6.94 -2.82 17.98
CA GLY A 88 -5.90 -3.50 17.25
C GLY A 88 -4.51 -3.00 17.60
N GLN A 89 -3.59 -3.18 16.66
CA GLN A 89 -2.18 -2.85 16.85
C GLN A 89 -1.91 -1.37 16.54
N THR A 90 -1.36 -0.65 17.50
CA THR A 90 -1.05 0.79 17.37
C THR A 90 0.32 1.10 17.91
N CYS A 91 1.01 2.11 17.37
CA CYS A 91 2.21 2.63 18.03
C CYS A 91 1.82 3.43 19.28
N LEU A 92 2.74 3.52 20.26
CA LEU A 92 2.50 4.23 21.51
C LEU A 92 2.09 5.69 21.32
N ILE A 93 2.63 6.36 20.29
CA ILE A 93 2.29 7.75 19.91
C ILE A 93 0.82 7.85 19.48
N CYS A 94 0.39 6.99 18.54
CA CYS A 94 -1.00 6.97 18.08
C CYS A 94 -1.97 6.55 19.18
N ARG A 95 -1.58 5.57 20.01
CA ARG A 95 -2.36 5.14 21.16
C ARG A 95 -2.58 6.28 22.16
N LYS A 96 -1.53 7.06 22.44
CA LYS A 96 -1.66 8.26 23.28
C LYS A 96 -2.65 9.26 22.67
N ALA A 97 -2.52 9.54 21.37
CA ALA A 97 -3.44 10.47 20.69
C ALA A 97 -4.92 10.01 20.75
N VAL A 98 -5.17 8.70 20.74
CA VAL A 98 -6.53 8.15 20.97
C VAL A 98 -6.98 8.34 22.40
N LYS A 99 -6.13 8.04 23.40
CA LYS A 99 -6.44 8.23 24.81
C LYS A 99 -6.70 9.70 25.17
N ASP A 100 -5.93 10.61 24.58
CA ASP A 100 -6.07 12.05 24.75
C ASP A 100 -7.27 12.64 23.98
N GLY A 101 -8.04 11.80 23.27
CA GLY A 101 -9.22 12.24 22.50
C GLY A 101 -8.92 13.02 21.22
N ILE A 102 -7.63 13.13 20.84
CA ILE A 102 -7.22 13.78 19.58
C ILE A 102 -7.77 12.98 18.40
N ILE A 103 -7.63 11.65 18.47
CA ILE A 103 -8.18 10.73 17.47
C ILE A 103 -9.37 9.98 18.07
N PRO A 104 -10.57 10.13 17.51
CA PRO A 104 -11.76 9.44 18.01
C PRO A 104 -11.67 7.93 17.75
N THR A 105 -12.20 7.13 18.68
CA THR A 105 -12.14 5.66 18.62
C THR A 105 -12.89 5.05 17.41
N PHE A 106 -13.89 5.74 16.88
CA PHE A 106 -14.66 5.25 15.73
C PHE A 106 -13.83 5.05 14.47
N VAL A 107 -12.62 5.65 14.37
CA VAL A 107 -11.71 5.47 13.20
C VAL A 107 -11.27 4.03 13.03
N PHE A 108 -11.27 3.22 14.08
CA PHE A 108 -10.91 1.80 14.03
C PHE A 108 -12.07 0.90 13.60
N ASN A 109 -13.31 1.36 13.73
CA ASN A 109 -14.50 0.54 13.46
C ASN A 109 -15.10 0.80 12.08
N HIS A 110 -14.64 1.83 11.38
CA HIS A 110 -15.19 2.24 10.09
C HIS A 110 -14.09 2.44 9.07
N ASP A 111 -14.03 1.55 8.10
CA ASP A 111 -13.16 1.71 6.94
C ASP A 111 -13.43 3.06 6.25
N ASN A 112 -12.36 3.69 5.82
CA ASN A 112 -12.41 4.99 5.16
C ASN A 112 -13.02 6.13 6.01
N SER A 113 -13.00 6.04 7.33
CA SER A 113 -13.47 7.10 8.23
C SER A 113 -12.51 8.30 8.26
N TYR A 114 -11.28 8.12 7.83
CA TYR A 114 -10.23 9.14 7.79
C TYR A 114 -9.29 8.95 6.60
N PHE A 115 -8.47 9.97 6.35
CA PHE A 115 -7.36 9.95 5.40
C PHE A 115 -6.11 10.48 6.08
N ARG A 116 -4.94 9.96 5.66
CA ARG A 116 -3.64 10.46 6.08
C ARG A 116 -3.08 11.42 5.04
N MET A 117 -2.07 12.19 5.42
CA MET A 117 -1.46 13.18 4.52
C MET A 117 -1.03 12.59 3.18
N TRP A 118 -0.41 11.42 3.17
CA TRP A 118 0.05 10.79 1.92
C TRP A 118 -1.11 10.23 1.07
N GLU A 119 -2.23 9.85 1.69
CA GLU A 119 -3.42 9.37 0.98
C GLU A 119 -4.13 10.50 0.22
N LEU A 120 -3.98 11.75 0.65
CA LEU A 120 -4.54 12.90 -0.06
C LEU A 120 -3.99 12.99 -1.49
N LYS A 121 -2.69 12.68 -1.68
CA LYS A 121 -2.10 12.66 -3.01
C LYS A 121 -2.66 11.53 -3.88
N SER A 122 -2.69 10.32 -3.37
CA SER A 122 -3.14 9.14 -4.12
C SER A 122 -4.64 9.16 -4.41
N THR A 123 -5.45 9.67 -3.46
CA THR A 123 -6.92 9.61 -3.55
C THR A 123 -7.51 10.85 -4.21
N PHE A 124 -7.00 12.05 -3.90
CA PHE A 124 -7.58 13.33 -4.33
C PHE A 124 -6.64 14.18 -5.19
N GLY A 125 -5.41 13.74 -5.45
CA GLY A 125 -4.42 14.52 -6.19
C GLY A 125 -3.88 15.73 -5.43
N ILE A 126 -4.14 15.83 -4.11
CA ILE A 126 -3.70 16.94 -3.28
C ILE A 126 -2.30 16.65 -2.76
N HIS A 127 -1.30 17.32 -3.35
CA HIS A 127 0.09 17.19 -2.92
C HIS A 127 0.31 17.78 -1.53
N TYR A 128 1.35 17.32 -0.83
CA TYR A 128 1.70 17.71 0.53
C TYR A 128 1.74 19.23 0.75
N GLN A 129 2.38 19.99 -0.16
CA GLN A 129 2.46 21.44 -0.06
C GLN A 129 1.10 22.11 -0.23
N THR A 130 0.27 21.58 -1.17
CA THR A 130 -1.11 22.05 -1.37
C THR A 130 -1.95 21.76 -0.14
N ALA A 131 -1.81 20.57 0.46
CA ALA A 131 -2.51 20.22 1.69
C ALA A 131 -2.13 21.17 2.84
N LYS A 132 -0.84 21.46 3.03
CA LYS A 132 -0.39 22.46 4.03
C LYS A 132 -0.94 23.87 3.77
N LYS A 133 -1.03 24.27 2.49
CA LYS A 133 -1.68 25.54 2.12
C LYS A 133 -3.15 25.52 2.52
N TYR A 134 -3.89 24.45 2.20
CA TYR A 134 -5.29 24.32 2.53
C TYR A 134 -5.57 24.24 4.04
N ILE A 135 -4.66 23.67 4.83
CA ILE A 135 -4.72 23.71 6.29
C ILE A 135 -4.63 25.16 6.79
N ARG A 136 -3.65 25.94 6.29
CA ARG A 136 -3.49 27.35 6.64
C ARG A 136 -4.69 28.20 6.22
N GLU A 137 -5.29 27.90 5.08
CA GLU A 137 -6.50 28.56 4.57
C GLU A 137 -7.79 28.06 5.21
N LYS A 138 -7.70 27.16 6.22
CA LYS A 138 -8.86 26.56 6.89
C LYS A 138 -9.82 25.84 5.93
N LYS A 139 -9.30 25.27 4.85
CA LYS A 139 -10.05 24.43 3.88
C LYS A 139 -9.94 22.94 4.21
N LEU A 140 -8.91 22.56 4.95
CA LEU A 140 -8.70 21.22 5.48
C LEU A 140 -8.45 21.30 6.99
N PHE A 141 -9.05 20.39 7.72
CA PHE A 141 -9.04 20.33 9.19
C PHE A 141 -8.42 19.02 9.65
N PRO A 142 -7.09 18.96 9.83
CA PRO A 142 -6.43 17.77 10.34
C PRO A 142 -6.53 17.67 11.86
N ARG A 143 -6.63 16.46 12.35
CA ARG A 143 -6.25 16.10 13.72
C ARG A 143 -4.74 15.83 13.70
N VAL A 144 -3.96 16.57 14.45
CA VAL A 144 -2.50 16.47 14.44
C VAL A 144 -2.06 15.60 15.61
N VAL A 145 -1.47 14.46 15.28
CA VAL A 145 -0.78 13.60 16.27
C VAL A 145 0.60 14.19 16.49
N LEU A 146 0.97 14.46 17.74
CA LEU A 146 2.27 14.97 18.11
C LEU A 146 3.16 13.84 18.66
N ASN A 147 4.46 13.90 18.38
CA ASN A 147 5.43 13.04 19.04
C ASN A 147 5.75 13.54 20.47
N GLU A 148 6.62 12.85 21.18
CA GLU A 148 7.05 13.20 22.55
C GLU A 148 7.71 14.57 22.65
N GLN A 149 8.28 15.06 21.54
CA GLN A 149 8.93 16.38 21.45
C GLN A 149 7.94 17.50 21.06
N GLY A 150 6.62 17.21 20.99
CA GLY A 150 5.60 18.17 20.57
C GLY A 150 5.60 18.51 19.07
N LYS A 151 6.37 17.77 18.25
CA LYS A 151 6.39 17.99 16.80
C LYS A 151 5.29 17.16 16.12
N PRO A 152 4.73 17.66 15.00
CA PRO A 152 3.76 16.89 14.21
C PRO A 152 4.35 15.57 13.75
N TYR A 153 3.73 14.46 14.16
CA TYR A 153 4.09 13.10 13.79
C TYR A 153 3.23 12.59 12.64
N GLU A 154 1.90 12.80 12.73
CA GLU A 154 0.96 12.39 11.69
C GLU A 154 -0.22 13.37 11.59
N TYR A 155 -0.77 13.52 10.39
CA TYR A 155 -1.97 14.32 10.12
C TYR A 155 -3.11 13.39 9.71
N ILE A 156 -4.16 13.36 10.52
CA ILE A 156 -5.35 12.55 10.31
C ILE A 156 -6.51 13.46 9.90
N PHE A 157 -7.03 13.30 8.71
CA PHE A 157 -8.17 14.07 8.19
C PHE A 157 -9.44 13.25 8.35
N LEU A 158 -10.21 13.53 9.39
CA LEU A 158 -11.48 12.85 9.59
C LEU A 158 -12.46 13.20 8.47
N ARG A 159 -13.07 12.20 7.89
CA ARG A 159 -14.00 12.36 6.78
C ARG A 159 -15.15 13.30 7.11
N LYS A 160 -15.71 13.18 8.31
CA LYS A 160 -16.80 14.04 8.80
C LYS A 160 -16.42 15.53 8.90
N GLU A 161 -15.15 15.81 9.23
CA GLU A 161 -14.63 17.17 9.38
C GLU A 161 -14.13 17.75 8.04
N ASN A 162 -13.95 16.92 7.04
CA ASN A 162 -13.46 17.28 5.71
C ASN A 162 -14.40 16.76 4.61
N PRO A 163 -15.62 17.27 4.49
CA PRO A 163 -16.64 16.76 3.56
C PRO A 163 -16.18 16.79 2.10
N GLY A 164 -15.30 17.72 1.71
CA GLY A 164 -14.71 17.79 0.38
C GLY A 164 -13.81 16.61 0.02
N LEU A 165 -13.39 15.79 0.98
CA LEU A 165 -12.57 14.58 0.77
C LEU A 165 -13.41 13.29 0.69
N ILE A 166 -14.75 13.38 0.71
CA ILE A 166 -15.64 12.22 0.84
C ILE A 166 -15.73 11.38 -0.45
N ASP A 167 -15.65 12.01 -1.60
CA ASP A 167 -15.96 11.34 -2.87
C ASP A 167 -14.71 10.82 -3.58
N ARG A 168 -14.42 9.52 -3.41
CA ARG A 168 -13.38 8.81 -4.18
C ARG A 168 -13.71 8.70 -5.67
N ASN A 169 -14.96 8.85 -6.05
CA ASN A 169 -15.44 8.82 -7.43
C ASN A 169 -15.75 10.22 -7.99
N SER A 170 -15.26 11.28 -7.30
CA SER A 170 -15.52 12.64 -7.74
C SER A 170 -15.06 12.89 -9.18
N PRO A 171 -15.72 13.77 -9.92
CA PRO A 171 -15.30 14.17 -11.26
C PRO A 171 -13.85 14.68 -11.30
N SER A 172 -13.39 15.35 -10.22
CA SER A 172 -12.00 15.82 -10.05
C SER A 172 -11.00 14.67 -9.99
N LYS A 173 -11.30 13.55 -9.33
CA LYS A 173 -10.44 12.36 -9.32
C LYS A 173 -10.38 11.72 -10.70
N LYS A 174 -11.51 11.54 -11.38
CA LYS A 174 -11.54 10.98 -12.73
C LYS A 174 -10.77 11.84 -13.74
N SER A 175 -10.79 13.16 -13.57
CA SER A 175 -9.99 14.10 -14.36
C SER A 175 -8.49 13.98 -14.06
N TYR A 176 -8.13 13.91 -12.78
CA TYR A 176 -6.75 13.72 -12.34
C TYR A 176 -6.16 12.41 -12.85
N ASP A 177 -6.86 11.30 -12.70
CA ASP A 177 -6.41 9.97 -13.16
C ASP A 177 -6.23 9.94 -14.68
N ARG A 178 -7.14 10.58 -15.43
CA ARG A 178 -7.02 10.74 -16.90
C ARG A 178 -5.78 11.57 -17.30
N ASN A 179 -5.53 12.69 -16.62
CA ASN A 179 -4.37 13.55 -16.88
C ASN A 179 -3.07 12.86 -16.51
N ARG A 180 -3.03 12.15 -15.37
CA ARG A 180 -1.88 11.34 -14.96
C ARG A 180 -1.57 10.23 -15.96
N ALA A 181 -2.60 9.54 -16.48
CA ALA A 181 -2.40 8.51 -17.49
C ALA A 181 -1.86 9.08 -18.82
N LYS A 182 -2.28 10.29 -19.22
CA LYS A 182 -1.71 10.98 -20.40
C LYS A 182 -0.25 11.36 -20.20
N VAL A 183 0.10 11.95 -19.05
CA VAL A 183 1.49 12.32 -18.70
C VAL A 183 2.38 11.09 -18.63
N SER A 184 1.94 10.02 -17.97
CA SER A 184 2.70 8.76 -17.88
C SER A 184 2.94 8.14 -19.27
N LYS A 185 1.91 8.14 -20.15
CA LYS A 185 2.08 7.65 -21.52
C LYS A 185 3.06 8.50 -22.35
N GLY A 186 3.07 9.81 -22.14
CA GLY A 186 4.04 10.73 -22.74
C GLY A 186 5.47 10.42 -22.31
N LEU A 187 5.72 10.34 -20.99
CA LEU A 187 7.02 10.03 -20.41
C LEU A 187 7.56 8.67 -20.86
N ILE A 188 6.72 7.63 -20.86
CA ILE A 188 7.10 6.28 -21.35
C ILE A 188 7.48 6.33 -22.82
N LYS A 189 6.79 7.15 -23.62
CA LYS A 189 7.10 7.30 -25.04
C LYS A 189 8.44 7.99 -25.25
N GLU A 190 8.73 9.06 -24.52
CA GLU A 190 10.03 9.76 -24.56
C GLU A 190 11.17 8.89 -24.06
N GLU A 191 10.99 8.15 -22.98
CA GLU A 191 12.00 7.21 -22.47
C GLU A 191 12.29 6.10 -23.47
N LYS A 192 11.27 5.52 -24.13
CA LYS A 192 11.45 4.52 -25.17
C LYS A 192 12.25 5.07 -26.36
N VAL A 193 12.01 6.31 -26.77
CA VAL A 193 12.74 6.95 -27.87
C VAL A 193 14.20 7.17 -27.46
N LYS A 194 14.46 7.68 -26.23
CA LYS A 194 15.82 7.85 -25.70
C LYS A 194 16.56 6.51 -25.61
N PHE A 195 15.92 5.48 -25.09
CA PHE A 195 16.51 4.14 -24.96
C PHE A 195 16.85 3.53 -26.33
N LYS A 196 15.95 3.67 -27.30
CA LYS A 196 16.19 3.19 -28.68
C LYS A 196 17.40 3.88 -29.30
N LYS A 197 17.50 5.20 -29.18
CA LYS A 197 18.65 5.98 -29.69
C LYS A 197 19.96 5.56 -29.03
N MET A 198 19.97 5.44 -27.71
CA MET A 198 21.17 4.98 -26.95
C MET A 198 21.60 3.59 -27.38
N HIS A 199 20.67 2.67 -27.61
CA HIS A 199 20.95 1.32 -28.08
C HIS A 199 21.52 1.30 -29.50
N GLU A 200 20.97 2.09 -30.40
CA GLU A 200 21.50 2.25 -31.78
C GLU A 200 22.93 2.82 -31.79
N ASP A 201 23.21 3.80 -30.95
CA ASP A 201 24.53 4.41 -30.82
C ASP A 201 25.55 3.42 -30.24
N HIS A 202 25.16 2.64 -29.24
CA HIS A 202 25.96 1.56 -28.68
C HIS A 202 26.30 0.47 -29.77
N LEU A 203 25.32 0.07 -30.56
CA LEU A 203 25.54 -0.90 -31.65
C LEU A 203 26.52 -0.37 -32.70
N LYS A 204 26.45 0.93 -33.05
CA LYS A 204 27.41 1.57 -33.97
C LYS A 204 28.83 1.55 -33.39
N GLU A 205 28.97 1.80 -32.10
CA GLU A 205 30.26 1.82 -31.42
C GLU A 205 30.87 0.40 -31.35
N MET A 206 30.07 -0.58 -31.00
CA MET A 206 30.50 -2.01 -31.04
C MET A 206 30.90 -2.47 -32.44
N LYS A 207 30.21 -2.00 -33.48
CA LYS A 207 30.59 -2.28 -34.87
C LYS A 207 31.95 -1.67 -35.21
N LYS A 208 32.21 -0.42 -34.83
CA LYS A 208 33.53 0.23 -35.03
C LYS A 208 34.65 -0.51 -34.31
N ILE A 209 34.42 -0.96 -33.08
CA ILE A 209 35.40 -1.75 -32.33
C ILE A 209 35.68 -3.07 -33.05
N ARG A 210 34.66 -3.80 -33.46
CA ARG A 210 34.79 -5.07 -34.18
C ARG A 210 35.56 -4.90 -35.50
N ASP A 211 35.28 -3.85 -36.28
CA ASP A 211 35.92 -3.59 -37.54
C ASP A 211 37.41 -3.20 -37.37
N LYS A 212 37.76 -2.52 -36.24
CA LYS A 212 39.13 -2.23 -35.85
C LYS A 212 39.96 -3.50 -35.52
N TYR A 213 39.34 -4.48 -34.87
CA TYR A 213 40.00 -5.74 -34.53
C TYR A 213 40.01 -6.75 -35.67
N ARG A 214 39.22 -6.58 -36.72
CA ARG A 214 39.20 -7.45 -37.90
C ARG A 214 40.23 -7.08 -38.95
N LYS A 215 40.86 -5.88 -38.84
CA LYS A 215 41.91 -5.37 -39.73
C LYS A 215 43.32 -5.58 -39.18
N LYS A 216 43.48 -6.27 -38.06
CA LYS A 216 44.74 -6.81 -37.55
C LYS A 216 44.80 -8.32 -37.76
#